data_9d7e69176547faf65c1bfe4e3e9d88d7
#
_entry.id   9d7e69176547faf65c1bfe4e3e9d88d7
#
_cell.length_a   1.000
_cell.length_b   1.000
_cell.length_c   1.000
_cell.angle_alpha   90.00
_cell.angle_beta   90.00
_cell.angle_gamma   90.00
#
_symmetry.space_group_name_H-M   'P 1'
#
loop_
_entity.id
_entity.type
_entity.pdbx_description
1 polymer ?
#
loop_
_entity_poly.entity_id
_entity_poly.type
_entity_poly.pdbx_seq_one_letter_code
_entity_poly.pdbx_strand_id
1 'polypeptide(L)'
;MKKLRTLMTAACLSATMVAAAQPESADSTLQPCPRYTTNALLVGVGATDILDTYLSPEKYRGTALSFVSHTRREKDASLWINQFQHEGNIAYADNRSGNGATMFGAYTFRYSLLRKWTLDLWQHPLQLNAGGTVAANAGFIYNTRNGNNPANARLSLHIEPTIGFDYPVGRATQRRGIGFRPGASAHYPLILHYEASAPLVGVMFSPNYGQSYYEIFNRGNY
;
A
#
# COMPACT_ATOMS: atom_id res chain seq x y z
N MET A 1 18.31 17.32 -21.35
CA MET A 1 17.72 16.77 -20.10
C MET A 1 16.35 16.17 -20.42
N LYS A 2 16.30 14.88 -20.73
CA LYS A 2 15.05 14.18 -21.08
C LYS A 2 14.45 13.59 -19.79
N LYS A 3 13.23 14.01 -19.47
CA LYS A 3 12.47 13.59 -18.27
C LYS A 3 12.25 12.09 -18.26
N LEU A 4 12.72 11.45 -17.20
CA LEU A 4 12.49 10.04 -16.90
C LEU A 4 11.00 9.87 -16.54
N ARG A 5 10.19 9.38 -17.46
CA ARG A 5 8.82 8.96 -17.19
C ARG A 5 8.83 7.45 -16.92
N THR A 6 8.83 7.08 -15.66
CA THR A 6 8.51 5.71 -15.24
C THR A 6 6.99 5.58 -15.28
N LEU A 7 6.45 5.08 -16.38
CA LEU A 7 5.04 4.68 -16.44
C LEU A 7 4.96 3.24 -15.90
N MET A 8 4.64 3.10 -14.63
CA MET A 8 4.15 1.83 -14.10
C MET A 8 2.66 1.71 -14.45
N THR A 9 2.36 1.08 -15.56
CA THR A 9 0.99 0.64 -15.85
C THR A 9 0.84 -0.78 -15.31
N ALA A 10 0.48 -0.89 -14.03
CA ALA A 10 0.05 -2.15 -13.46
C ALA A 10 -1.47 -2.28 -13.64
N ALA A 11 -1.91 -3.10 -14.59
CA ALA A 11 -3.29 -3.57 -14.63
C ALA A 11 -3.41 -4.66 -13.55
N CYS A 12 -3.81 -4.28 -12.33
CA CYS A 12 -4.04 -5.23 -11.25
C CYS A 12 -5.45 -5.81 -11.36
N LEU A 13 -5.54 -7.13 -11.64
CA LEU A 13 -6.74 -7.90 -11.31
C LEU A 13 -6.65 -8.21 -9.81
N SER A 14 -7.34 -7.42 -8.97
CA SER A 14 -7.37 -7.65 -7.54
C SER A 14 -8.64 -8.40 -7.15
N ALA A 15 -8.48 -9.60 -6.56
CA ALA A 15 -9.56 -10.27 -5.86
C ALA A 15 -9.55 -9.80 -4.40
N THR A 16 -10.58 -9.10 -3.98
CA THR A 16 -10.74 -8.60 -2.61
C THR A 16 -11.44 -9.64 -1.75
N MET A 17 -10.74 -10.20 -0.76
CA MET A 17 -11.38 -10.89 0.36
C MET A 17 -11.51 -9.90 1.52
N VAL A 18 -12.73 -9.47 1.81
CA VAL A 18 -13.05 -8.65 2.97
C VAL A 18 -13.41 -9.56 4.13
N ALA A 19 -12.54 -9.64 5.12
CA ALA A 19 -12.86 -10.30 6.40
C ALA A 19 -13.62 -9.31 7.30
N ALA A 20 -14.81 -9.73 7.76
CA ALA A 20 -15.68 -8.89 8.58
C ALA A 20 -15.11 -8.62 9.97
N ALA A 21 -15.23 -7.38 10.43
CA ALA A 21 -14.89 -6.96 11.77
C ALA A 21 -15.79 -7.63 12.83
N GLN A 22 -15.23 -8.07 13.93
CA GLN A 22 -15.98 -8.54 15.10
C GLN A 22 -16.21 -7.38 16.07
N PRO A 23 -17.43 -7.20 16.59
CA PRO A 23 -17.64 -6.36 17.77
C PRO A 23 -17.11 -7.11 19.00
N GLU A 24 -16.19 -6.49 19.71
CA GLU A 24 -15.71 -6.96 21.01
C GLU A 24 -16.82 -6.79 22.05
N SER A 25 -17.20 -7.87 22.74
CA SER A 25 -18.25 -7.85 23.75
C SER A 25 -17.84 -7.01 24.97
N ALA A 26 -18.61 -5.99 25.27
CA ALA A 26 -18.34 -5.04 26.32
C ALA A 26 -19.11 -5.37 27.60
N ASP A 27 -18.46 -5.17 28.73
CA ASP A 27 -19.00 -5.17 30.09
C ASP A 27 -19.86 -3.90 30.32
N SER A 28 -20.97 -4.05 31.01
CA SER A 28 -22.18 -3.26 30.94
C SER A 28 -22.27 -2.13 31.98
N THR A 29 -21.43 -1.10 31.97
CA THR A 29 -21.73 0.10 32.80
C THR A 29 -21.40 1.45 32.15
N LEU A 30 -20.67 1.49 31.05
CA LEU A 30 -20.54 2.68 30.20
C LEU A 30 -20.85 2.21 28.80
N GLN A 31 -21.83 2.78 28.10
CA GLN A 31 -22.06 2.44 26.70
C GLN A 31 -20.77 2.67 25.92
N PRO A 32 -20.03 1.62 25.55
CA PRO A 32 -18.76 1.79 24.85
C PRO A 32 -19.09 2.31 23.46
N CYS A 33 -18.46 3.42 23.08
CA CYS A 33 -18.50 3.89 21.70
C CYS A 33 -18.05 2.75 20.78
N PRO A 34 -18.89 2.29 19.84
CA PRO A 34 -18.56 1.17 18.99
C PRO A 34 -17.26 1.46 18.21
N ARG A 35 -16.38 0.47 18.21
CA ARG A 35 -15.13 0.49 17.45
C ARG A 35 -15.31 -0.37 16.22
N TYR A 36 -14.95 0.17 15.07
CA TYR A 36 -14.95 -0.56 13.82
C TYR A 36 -13.51 -0.85 13.40
N THR A 37 -13.23 -2.10 13.10
CA THR A 37 -11.95 -2.51 12.52
C THR A 37 -12.24 -3.21 11.20
N THR A 38 -11.76 -2.64 10.12
CA THR A 38 -11.85 -3.22 8.78
C THR A 38 -10.48 -3.76 8.40
N ASN A 39 -10.42 -5.03 8.03
CA ASN A 39 -9.22 -5.67 7.53
C ASN A 39 -9.43 -6.07 6.08
N ALA A 40 -8.49 -5.73 5.22
CA ALA A 40 -8.47 -6.16 3.84
C ALA A 40 -7.15 -6.86 3.53
N LEU A 41 -7.24 -7.97 2.80
CA LEU A 41 -6.11 -8.70 2.28
C LEU A 41 -6.27 -8.79 0.76
N LEU A 42 -5.26 -8.30 0.03
CA LEU A 42 -5.28 -8.29 -1.42
C LEU A 42 -4.05 -9.01 -1.94
N VAL A 43 -4.25 -9.77 -3.01
CA VAL A 43 -3.18 -10.39 -3.79
C VAL A 43 -3.37 -9.96 -5.24
N GLY A 44 -2.29 -9.47 -5.85
CA GLY A 44 -2.31 -9.00 -7.23
C GLY A 44 -1.21 -9.67 -8.05
N VAL A 45 -1.51 -9.90 -9.32
CA VAL A 45 -0.54 -10.33 -10.32
C VAL A 45 -0.58 -9.32 -11.47
N GLY A 46 0.58 -8.89 -11.94
CA GLY A 46 0.67 -7.89 -12.99
C GLY A 46 1.93 -8.01 -13.83
N ALA A 47 1.98 -7.22 -14.90
CA ALA A 47 3.19 -7.04 -15.68
C ALA A 47 4.10 -5.99 -15.02
N THR A 48 5.41 -6.14 -15.20
CA THR A 48 6.40 -5.19 -14.70
C THR A 48 7.41 -4.82 -15.77
N ASP A 49 7.81 -3.55 -15.77
CA ASP A 49 8.94 -3.02 -16.54
C ASP A 49 9.97 -2.48 -15.54
N ILE A 50 11.17 -3.07 -15.50
CA ILE A 50 12.24 -2.67 -14.59
C ILE A 50 13.37 -2.03 -15.41
N LEU A 51 13.75 -0.81 -15.02
CA LEU A 51 14.95 -0.14 -15.50
C LEU A 51 15.69 0.44 -14.31
N ASP A 52 16.85 -0.13 -14.02
CA ASP A 52 17.76 0.39 -13.01
C ASP A 52 19.12 0.66 -13.66
N THR A 53 19.42 1.92 -13.94
CA THR A 53 20.64 2.35 -14.62
C THR A 53 21.90 2.16 -13.78
N TYR A 54 21.76 1.93 -12.48
CA TYR A 54 22.88 1.54 -11.62
C TYR A 54 23.35 0.11 -11.92
N LEU A 55 22.40 -0.78 -12.21
CA LEU A 55 22.67 -2.19 -12.48
C LEU A 55 22.84 -2.49 -13.98
N SER A 56 21.99 -1.90 -14.83
CA SER A 56 22.00 -2.16 -16.26
C SER A 56 21.27 -1.03 -17.03
N PRO A 57 21.75 -0.64 -18.21
CA PRO A 57 21.03 0.29 -19.08
C PRO A 57 19.83 -0.37 -19.81
N GLU A 58 19.69 -1.68 -19.71
CA GLU A 58 18.65 -2.44 -20.39
C GLU A 58 17.33 -2.41 -19.61
N LYS A 59 16.21 -2.48 -20.32
CA LYS A 59 14.89 -2.70 -19.74
C LYS A 59 14.61 -4.19 -19.62
N TYR A 60 14.06 -4.57 -18.46
CA TYR A 60 13.63 -5.92 -18.16
C TYR A 60 12.13 -5.95 -18.04
N ARG A 61 11.48 -6.92 -18.65
CA ARG A 61 10.02 -7.10 -18.65
C ARG A 61 9.65 -8.46 -18.09
N GLY A 62 8.62 -8.47 -17.26
CA GLY A 62 8.22 -9.72 -16.62
C GLY A 62 6.94 -9.62 -15.83
N THR A 63 6.84 -10.50 -14.84
CA THR A 63 5.65 -10.63 -13.98
C THR A 63 5.99 -10.15 -12.57
N ALA A 64 5.02 -9.43 -11.99
CA ALA A 64 5.05 -9.00 -10.60
C ALA A 64 3.91 -9.65 -9.82
N LEU A 65 4.18 -9.99 -8.56
CA LEU A 65 3.22 -10.42 -7.57
C LEU A 65 3.20 -9.38 -6.44
N SER A 66 2.02 -8.92 -6.09
CA SER A 66 1.79 -7.97 -5.03
C SER A 66 0.91 -8.55 -3.93
N PHE A 67 1.22 -8.20 -2.71
CA PHE A 67 0.47 -8.57 -1.53
C PHE A 67 0.24 -7.32 -0.68
N VAL A 68 -1.02 -7.04 -0.30
CA VAL A 68 -1.37 -5.89 0.53
C VAL A 68 -2.24 -6.35 1.70
N SER A 69 -1.83 -6.01 2.90
CA SER A 69 -2.64 -6.11 4.11
C SER A 69 -2.95 -4.71 4.62
N HIS A 70 -4.23 -4.37 4.71
CA HIS A 70 -4.70 -3.08 5.15
C HIS A 70 -5.63 -3.24 6.35
N THR A 71 -5.35 -2.51 7.42
CA THR A 71 -6.17 -2.45 8.63
C THR A 71 -6.59 -1.01 8.89
N ARG A 72 -7.89 -0.76 8.94
CA ARG A 72 -8.48 0.53 9.28
C ARG A 72 -9.24 0.42 10.59
N ARG A 73 -8.95 1.33 11.52
CA ARG A 73 -9.59 1.39 12.84
C ARG A 73 -10.24 2.75 13.04
N GLU A 74 -11.51 2.74 13.37
CA GLU A 74 -12.27 3.94 13.67
C GLU A 74 -13.20 3.71 14.86
N LYS A 75 -13.58 4.80 15.54
CA LYS A 75 -14.58 4.82 16.61
C LYS A 75 -15.66 5.80 16.20
N ASP A 76 -16.93 5.48 16.48
CA ASP A 76 -18.05 6.36 16.15
C ASP A 76 -17.92 7.77 16.75
N ALA A 77 -17.57 7.86 18.02
CA ALA A 77 -17.39 9.14 18.70
C ALA A 77 -16.05 9.84 18.38
N SER A 78 -15.18 9.22 17.60
CA SER A 78 -13.89 9.81 17.25
C SER A 78 -13.94 10.41 15.85
N LEU A 79 -13.42 11.61 15.70
CA LEU A 79 -13.20 12.24 14.40
C LEU A 79 -11.94 11.68 13.69
N TRP A 80 -11.23 10.72 14.29
CA TRP A 80 -9.97 10.22 13.80
C TRP A 80 -10.07 8.77 13.36
N ILE A 81 -9.39 8.48 12.25
CA ILE A 81 -9.20 7.16 11.67
C ILE A 81 -7.70 6.84 11.72
N ASN A 82 -7.36 5.64 12.18
CA ASN A 82 -6.01 5.11 12.12
C ASN A 82 -5.98 3.99 11.08
N GLN A 83 -4.98 4.04 10.20
CA GLN A 83 -4.80 2.99 9.19
C GLN A 83 -3.36 2.47 9.23
N PHE A 84 -3.23 1.17 8.98
CA PHE A 84 -1.96 0.47 8.83
C PHE A 84 -2.01 -0.30 7.52
N GLN A 85 -1.01 -0.11 6.67
CA GLN A 85 -0.88 -0.86 5.43
C GLN A 85 0.50 -1.49 5.34
N HIS A 86 0.51 -2.76 5.01
CA HIS A 86 1.70 -3.53 4.68
C HIS A 86 1.57 -3.95 3.23
N GLU A 87 2.57 -3.66 2.42
CA GLU A 87 2.60 -4.01 1.02
C GLU A 87 3.92 -4.71 0.70
N GLY A 88 3.83 -5.89 0.12
CA GLY A 88 4.96 -6.65 -0.39
C GLY A 88 4.85 -6.80 -1.90
N ASN A 89 5.94 -6.55 -2.61
CA ASN A 89 6.01 -6.72 -4.06
C ASN A 89 7.23 -7.56 -4.40
N ILE A 90 7.06 -8.56 -5.25
CA ILE A 90 8.14 -9.33 -5.85
C ILE A 90 7.94 -9.38 -7.36
N ALA A 91 9.03 -9.32 -8.12
CA ALA A 91 8.96 -9.42 -9.56
C ALA A 91 10.18 -10.15 -10.11
N TYR A 92 9.95 -10.82 -11.24
CA TYR A 92 10.97 -11.43 -12.05
C TYR A 92 10.78 -10.97 -13.49
N ALA A 93 11.87 -10.49 -14.10
CA ALA A 93 11.82 -9.91 -15.43
C ALA A 93 13.08 -10.27 -16.23
N ASP A 94 12.88 -10.50 -17.53
CA ASP A 94 13.96 -10.82 -18.47
C ASP A 94 14.24 -9.63 -19.39
N ASN A 95 15.47 -9.51 -19.88
CA ASN A 95 15.80 -8.56 -20.92
C ASN A 95 15.26 -9.06 -22.28
N ARG A 96 15.28 -8.18 -23.28
CA ARG A 96 14.75 -8.48 -24.61
C ARG A 96 15.47 -9.66 -25.30
N SER A 97 16.73 -9.86 -25.02
CA SER A 97 17.53 -10.95 -25.62
C SER A 97 17.38 -12.29 -24.88
N GLY A 98 16.74 -12.32 -23.72
CA GLY A 98 16.54 -13.52 -22.91
C GLY A 98 17.82 -14.05 -22.23
N ASN A 99 18.93 -13.30 -22.29
CA ASN A 99 20.20 -13.72 -21.73
C ASN A 99 20.55 -13.07 -20.38
N GLY A 100 19.61 -12.35 -19.79
CA GLY A 100 19.77 -11.71 -18.48
C GLY A 100 18.42 -11.51 -17.81
N ALA A 101 18.40 -11.70 -16.50
CA ALA A 101 17.22 -11.56 -15.68
C ALA A 101 17.45 -10.54 -14.55
N THR A 102 16.37 -9.96 -14.10
CA THR A 102 16.34 -9.06 -12.94
C THR A 102 15.23 -9.50 -11.99
N MET A 103 15.58 -9.59 -10.71
CA MET A 103 14.67 -9.82 -9.62
C MET A 103 14.47 -8.50 -8.86
N PHE A 104 13.24 -8.23 -8.50
CA PHE A 104 12.85 -7.09 -7.68
C PHE A 104 12.09 -7.57 -6.45
N GLY A 105 12.40 -6.99 -5.29
CA GLY A 105 11.63 -7.17 -4.08
C GLY A 105 11.49 -5.83 -3.37
N ALA A 106 10.29 -5.54 -2.87
CA ALA A 106 10.04 -4.35 -2.06
C ALA A 106 8.99 -4.63 -0.99
N TYR A 107 9.18 -3.96 0.14
CA TYR A 107 8.22 -3.92 1.22
C TYR A 107 7.96 -2.46 1.59
N THR A 108 6.69 -2.11 1.73
CA THR A 108 6.25 -0.78 2.16
C THR A 108 5.34 -0.92 3.37
N PHE A 109 5.64 -0.15 4.39
CA PHE A 109 4.78 0.07 5.54
C PHE A 109 4.24 1.49 5.50
N ARG A 110 2.92 1.66 5.69
CA ARG A 110 2.25 2.96 5.81
C ARG A 110 1.44 3.02 7.09
N TYR A 111 1.58 4.13 7.79
CA TYR A 111 0.72 4.50 8.91
C TYR A 111 0.04 5.81 8.60
N SER A 112 -1.29 5.81 8.58
CA SER A 112 -2.09 7.00 8.30
C SER A 112 -2.91 7.42 9.51
N LEU A 113 -2.91 8.72 9.79
CA LEU A 113 -3.79 9.36 10.74
C LEU A 113 -4.66 10.37 10.00
N LEU A 114 -5.96 10.05 9.86
CA LEU A 114 -6.89 10.84 9.08
C LEU A 114 -7.99 11.39 9.98
N ARG A 115 -8.40 12.62 9.74
CA ARG A 115 -9.59 13.20 10.32
C ARG A 115 -10.76 13.00 9.37
N LYS A 116 -11.94 12.68 9.91
CA LYS A 116 -13.15 12.47 9.15
C LYS A 116 -14.11 13.67 9.28
N TRP A 117 -14.81 13.97 8.19
CA TRP A 117 -15.90 14.94 8.11
C TRP A 117 -17.05 14.29 7.37
N THR A 118 -18.26 14.46 7.88
CA THR A 118 -19.47 13.97 7.22
C THR A 118 -20.14 15.14 6.49
N LEU A 119 -20.41 14.96 5.21
CA LEU A 119 -21.12 15.89 4.35
C LEU A 119 -22.40 15.22 3.86
N ASP A 120 -23.53 15.87 4.06
CA ASP A 120 -24.82 15.37 3.55
C ASP A 120 -24.97 15.75 2.09
N LEU A 121 -24.70 14.82 1.19
CA LEU A 121 -24.82 14.97 -0.25
C LEU A 121 -25.85 13.99 -0.82
N TRP A 122 -26.83 14.50 -1.56
CA TRP A 122 -27.80 13.69 -2.32
C TRP A 122 -28.47 12.54 -1.52
N GLN A 123 -28.97 12.82 -0.34
CA GLN A 123 -29.68 11.86 0.54
C GLN A 123 -28.79 10.75 1.17
N HIS A 124 -27.50 10.75 0.91
CA HIS A 124 -26.54 9.86 1.55
C HIS A 124 -25.40 10.65 2.17
N PRO A 125 -24.96 10.28 3.38
CA PRO A 125 -23.81 10.93 4.01
C PRO A 125 -22.53 10.52 3.28
N LEU A 126 -21.82 11.49 2.70
CA LEU A 126 -20.45 11.32 2.22
C LEU A 126 -19.50 11.56 3.38
N GLN A 127 -18.66 10.59 3.70
CA GLN A 127 -17.58 10.78 4.66
C GLN A 127 -16.31 11.16 3.93
N LEU A 128 -15.81 12.36 4.21
CA LEU A 128 -14.51 12.84 3.77
C LEU A 128 -13.46 12.53 4.83
N ASN A 129 -12.28 12.09 4.38
CA ASN A 129 -11.16 11.76 5.25
C ASN A 129 -9.91 12.51 4.74
N ALA A 130 -9.21 13.24 5.61
CA ALA A 130 -7.95 13.89 5.22
C ALA A 130 -6.97 13.91 6.38
N GLY A 131 -5.69 13.82 6.07
CA GLY A 131 -4.63 13.83 7.08
C GLY A 131 -3.27 13.55 6.50
N GLY A 132 -2.45 12.83 7.26
CA GLY A 132 -1.08 12.50 6.88
C GLY A 132 -0.80 11.01 7.03
N THR A 133 0.07 10.54 6.15
CA THR A 133 0.62 9.19 6.16
C THR A 133 2.13 9.27 6.28
N VAL A 134 2.70 8.46 7.15
CA VAL A 134 4.13 8.17 7.17
C VAL A 134 4.35 6.85 6.44
N ALA A 135 5.21 6.85 5.44
CA ALA A 135 5.52 5.67 4.67
C ALA A 135 7.01 5.34 4.75
N ALA A 136 7.32 4.08 5.03
CA ALA A 136 8.67 3.52 5.01
C ALA A 136 8.73 2.42 3.97
N ASN A 137 9.71 2.49 3.08
CA ASN A 137 9.93 1.52 2.02
C ASN A 137 11.34 0.95 2.10
N ALA A 138 11.44 -0.36 1.92
CA ALA A 138 12.69 -1.07 1.73
C ALA A 138 12.58 -1.95 0.49
N GLY A 139 13.51 -1.82 -0.44
CA GLY A 139 13.50 -2.60 -1.68
C GLY A 139 14.89 -2.97 -2.14
N PHE A 140 14.95 -3.98 -2.98
CA PHE A 140 16.17 -4.39 -3.66
C PHE A 140 15.90 -4.79 -5.11
N ILE A 141 16.90 -4.64 -5.91
CA ILE A 141 16.95 -5.16 -7.28
C ILE A 141 18.23 -6.00 -7.41
N TYR A 142 18.11 -7.18 -7.99
CA TYR A 142 19.25 -8.04 -8.30
C TYR A 142 19.27 -8.34 -9.79
N ASN A 143 20.42 -8.10 -10.44
CA ASN A 143 20.59 -8.30 -11.87
C ASN A 143 21.66 -9.36 -12.15
N THR A 144 21.30 -10.39 -12.90
CA THR A 144 22.18 -11.54 -13.17
C THR A 144 23.33 -11.23 -14.12
N ARG A 145 23.28 -10.13 -14.87
CA ARG A 145 24.32 -9.76 -15.83
C ARG A 145 25.41 -8.85 -15.27
N ASN A 146 25.14 -8.20 -14.14
CA ASN A 146 26.15 -7.33 -13.53
C ASN A 146 27.03 -8.14 -12.58
N GLY A 147 28.22 -8.51 -13.05
CA GLY A 147 29.16 -9.32 -12.28
C GLY A 147 29.85 -8.56 -11.13
N ASN A 148 30.01 -7.25 -11.25
CA ASN A 148 30.72 -6.45 -10.24
C ASN A 148 29.79 -5.93 -9.14
N ASN A 149 28.57 -5.59 -9.50
CA ASN A 149 27.61 -4.97 -8.59
C ASN A 149 26.18 -5.46 -8.92
N PRO A 150 25.88 -6.73 -8.61
CA PRO A 150 24.62 -7.34 -9.07
C PRO A 150 23.38 -6.85 -8.33
N ALA A 151 23.55 -6.18 -7.18
CA ALA A 151 22.46 -5.79 -6.31
C ALA A 151 22.38 -4.27 -6.08
N ASN A 152 21.18 -3.74 -6.00
CA ASN A 152 20.88 -2.36 -5.61
C ASN A 152 19.82 -2.37 -4.52
N ALA A 153 20.13 -1.82 -3.35
CA ALA A 153 19.17 -1.63 -2.26
C ALA A 153 18.69 -0.19 -2.21
N ARG A 154 17.40 -0.01 -1.95
CA ARG A 154 16.76 1.29 -1.81
C ARG A 154 15.95 1.33 -0.54
N LEU A 155 16.12 2.41 0.21
CA LEU A 155 15.35 2.67 1.42
C LEU A 155 14.74 4.06 1.29
N SER A 156 13.50 4.23 1.72
CA SER A 156 12.90 5.56 1.80
C SER A 156 12.00 5.68 3.01
N LEU A 157 11.95 6.90 3.54
CA LEU A 157 11.01 7.33 4.56
C LEU A 157 10.44 8.66 4.13
N HIS A 158 9.11 8.79 4.03
CA HIS A 158 8.47 10.02 3.59
C HIS A 158 7.12 10.25 4.26
N ILE A 159 6.69 11.50 4.21
CA ILE A 159 5.39 11.96 4.67
C ILE A 159 4.54 12.27 3.44
N GLU A 160 3.32 11.74 3.45
CA GLU A 160 2.34 11.87 2.38
C GLU A 160 1.09 12.57 2.92
N PRO A 161 0.68 13.75 2.42
CA PRO A 161 -0.68 14.20 2.58
C PRO A 161 -1.63 13.18 1.94
N THR A 162 -2.68 12.86 2.66
CA THR A 162 -3.64 11.82 2.27
C THR A 162 -5.05 12.37 2.35
N ILE A 163 -5.83 12.12 1.30
CA ILE A 163 -7.25 12.47 1.23
C ILE A 163 -8.04 11.28 0.70
N GLY A 164 -9.21 11.06 1.27
CA GLY A 164 -10.09 9.98 0.85
C GLY A 164 -11.55 10.30 1.09
N PHE A 165 -12.42 9.45 0.57
CA PHE A 165 -13.84 9.51 0.84
C PHE A 165 -14.45 8.11 0.94
N ASP A 166 -15.49 8.01 1.75
CA ASP A 166 -16.32 6.83 1.89
C ASP A 166 -17.75 7.19 1.53
N TYR A 167 -18.32 6.47 0.57
CA TYR A 167 -19.69 6.68 0.12
C TYR A 167 -20.48 5.38 0.26
N PRO A 168 -21.58 5.36 1.06
CA PRO A 168 -22.43 4.18 1.18
C PRO A 168 -23.23 3.98 -0.12
N VAL A 169 -23.01 2.82 -0.77
CA VAL A 169 -23.69 2.44 -2.01
C VAL A 169 -24.75 1.41 -1.68
N GLY A 170 -25.98 1.85 -1.53
CA GLY A 170 -27.13 0.97 -1.31
C GLY A 170 -27.47 0.68 0.16
N ARG A 171 -28.56 -0.07 0.35
CA ARG A 171 -29.07 -0.44 1.67
C ARG A 171 -28.18 -1.51 2.31
N ALA A 172 -28.04 -1.44 3.63
CA ALA A 172 -27.36 -2.47 4.40
C ALA A 172 -27.96 -3.84 4.09
N THR A 173 -27.20 -4.71 3.46
CA THR A 173 -27.63 -6.08 3.19
C THR A 173 -27.21 -6.95 4.37
N GLN A 174 -28.15 -7.73 4.89
CA GLN A 174 -27.84 -8.73 5.91
C GLN A 174 -26.97 -9.82 5.29
N ARG A 175 -25.66 -9.74 5.45
CA ARG A 175 -24.76 -10.82 5.05
C ARG A 175 -24.54 -11.75 6.24
N ARG A 176 -24.86 -13.01 6.05
CA ARG A 176 -24.42 -14.09 6.94
C ARG A 176 -22.89 -14.15 6.82
N GLY A 177 -22.18 -13.83 7.88
CA GLY A 177 -20.73 -13.85 7.87
C GLY A 177 -20.23 -15.25 7.53
N ILE A 178 -19.32 -15.33 6.55
CA ILE A 178 -18.49 -16.53 6.32
C ILE A 178 -17.39 -16.46 7.39
N GLY A 179 -17.70 -16.96 8.58
CA GLY A 179 -16.77 -17.01 9.70
C GLY A 179 -17.14 -18.13 10.64
N PHE A 180 -16.16 -18.63 11.39
CA PHE A 180 -16.24 -19.78 12.31
C PHE A 180 -17.21 -19.61 13.51
N ARG A 181 -18.05 -18.58 13.54
CA ARG A 181 -19.10 -18.41 14.55
C ARG A 181 -20.47 -18.36 13.89
N PRO A 182 -21.26 -19.46 13.94
CA PRO A 182 -22.65 -19.44 13.51
C PRO A 182 -23.48 -18.59 14.49
N GLY A 183 -24.18 -17.57 14.01
CA GLY A 183 -25.18 -16.83 14.78
C GLY A 183 -25.10 -15.31 14.78
N ALA A 184 -24.03 -14.67 14.35
CA ALA A 184 -23.97 -13.22 14.28
C ALA A 184 -24.50 -12.70 12.94
N SER A 185 -25.70 -12.14 12.94
CA SER A 185 -26.23 -11.36 11.80
C SER A 185 -25.74 -9.93 11.94
N ALA A 186 -24.78 -9.52 11.13
CA ALA A 186 -24.34 -8.13 11.08
C ALA A 186 -24.81 -7.48 9.77
N HIS A 187 -25.37 -6.28 9.87
CA HIS A 187 -25.76 -5.46 8.74
C HIS A 187 -24.56 -4.59 8.34
N TYR A 188 -23.95 -4.90 7.19
CA TYR A 188 -22.86 -4.10 6.66
C TYR A 188 -23.35 -3.35 5.41
N PRO A 189 -23.30 -2.01 5.39
CA PRO A 189 -23.53 -1.27 4.17
C PRO A 189 -22.40 -1.56 3.16
N LEU A 190 -22.73 -1.60 1.89
CA LEU A 190 -21.71 -1.54 0.86
C LEU A 190 -21.15 -0.11 0.81
N ILE A 191 -19.85 0.04 1.05
CA ILE A 191 -19.17 1.33 1.06
C ILE A 191 -18.20 1.36 -0.10
N LEU A 192 -18.30 2.37 -0.94
CA LEU A 192 -17.26 2.73 -1.90
C LEU A 192 -16.22 3.57 -1.17
N HIS A 193 -15.01 3.04 -1.05
CA HIS A 193 -13.86 3.72 -0.46
C HIS A 193 -12.88 4.11 -1.55
N TYR A 194 -12.44 5.38 -1.53
CA TYR A 194 -11.34 5.85 -2.36
C TYR A 194 -10.40 6.70 -1.52
N GLU A 195 -9.10 6.48 -1.69
CA GLU A 195 -8.05 7.21 -1.01
C GLU A 195 -6.90 7.51 -1.97
N ALA A 196 -6.33 8.69 -1.86
CA ALA A 196 -5.18 9.11 -2.61
C ALA A 196 -4.16 9.77 -1.67
N SER A 197 -2.89 9.42 -1.85
CA SER A 197 -1.76 10.04 -1.17
C SER A 197 -0.63 10.31 -2.16
N ALA A 198 0.23 11.27 -1.83
CA ALA A 198 1.40 11.59 -2.63
C ALA A 198 2.56 12.00 -1.71
N PRO A 199 3.80 11.56 -1.97
CA PRO A 199 4.97 11.98 -1.21
C PRO A 199 5.16 13.50 -1.28
N LEU A 200 5.24 14.15 -0.12
CA LEU A 200 5.49 15.59 0.00
C LEU A 200 6.95 15.87 0.34
N VAL A 201 7.46 15.20 1.35
CA VAL A 201 8.83 15.34 1.85
C VAL A 201 9.32 13.99 2.37
N GLY A 202 10.59 13.72 2.20
CA GLY A 202 11.19 12.48 2.71
C GLY A 202 12.68 12.40 2.45
N VAL A 203 13.24 11.31 2.91
CA VAL A 203 14.63 10.94 2.69
C VAL A 203 14.68 9.60 1.94
N MET A 204 15.63 9.47 1.05
CA MET A 204 15.83 8.25 0.29
C MET A 204 17.31 7.91 0.21
N PHE A 205 17.63 6.68 0.54
CA PHE A 205 18.91 6.06 0.25
C PHE A 205 18.75 5.31 -1.08
N SER A 206 19.55 5.70 -2.07
CA SER A 206 19.62 5.04 -3.37
C SER A 206 21.03 5.22 -3.93
N PRO A 207 21.80 4.13 -4.11
CA PRO A 207 23.16 4.23 -4.66
C PRO A 207 23.12 4.75 -6.10
N ASN A 208 24.13 5.55 -6.44
CA ASN A 208 24.34 6.05 -7.79
C ASN A 208 25.33 5.15 -8.55
N TYR A 209 25.25 5.21 -9.88
CA TYR A 209 26.17 4.49 -10.75
C TYR A 209 27.63 4.81 -10.40
N GLY A 210 28.45 3.78 -10.29
CA GLY A 210 29.88 3.90 -9.98
C GLY A 210 30.23 4.08 -8.50
N GLN A 211 29.23 4.13 -7.59
CA GLN A 211 29.48 4.18 -6.14
C GLN A 211 29.43 2.76 -5.55
N SER A 212 30.43 2.42 -4.73
CA SER A 212 30.35 1.23 -3.89
C SER A 212 29.52 1.54 -2.63
N TYR A 213 28.88 0.52 -2.04
CA TYR A 213 28.19 0.68 -0.75
C TYR A 213 29.11 1.21 0.34
N TYR A 214 30.38 0.79 0.34
CA TYR A 214 31.40 1.29 1.27
C TYR A 214 31.57 2.81 1.16
N GLU A 215 31.67 3.35 -0.07
CA GLU A 215 31.83 4.79 -0.29
C GLU A 215 30.60 5.59 0.13
N ILE A 216 29.39 5.05 -0.09
CA ILE A 216 28.15 5.67 0.32
C ILE A 216 28.13 5.82 1.85
N PHE A 217 28.41 4.74 2.59
CA PHE A 217 28.37 4.76 4.05
C PHE A 217 29.47 5.61 4.69
N ASN A 218 30.66 5.67 4.09
CA ASN A 218 31.78 6.41 4.66
C ASN A 218 31.80 7.90 4.30
N ARG A 219 31.21 8.29 3.17
CA ARG A 219 31.21 9.69 2.71
C ARG A 219 29.92 10.46 2.98
N GLY A 220 28.93 9.81 3.59
CA GLY A 220 27.69 10.48 3.98
C GLY A 220 26.86 11.01 2.81
N ASN A 221 26.92 10.38 1.65
CA ASN A 221 26.03 10.67 0.52
C ASN A 221 24.66 10.02 0.78
N TYR A 222 23.87 10.65 1.63
CA TYR A 222 22.51 10.22 1.97
C TYR A 222 21.50 11.11 1.26
#